data_9b5d340b6524f77809465bc36ee169ff
#
_entry.id   9b5d340b6524f77809465bc36ee169ff
#
_cell.length_a   1.000
_cell.length_b   1.000
_cell.length_c   1.000
_cell.angle_alpha   90.00
_cell.angle_beta   90.00
_cell.angle_gamma   90.00
#
_symmetry.space_group_name_H-M   'P 1'
#
loop_
_entity.id
_entity.type
_entity.pdbx_description
1 polymer ?
#
loop_
_entity_poly.entity_id
_entity_poly.type
_entity_poly.pdbx_seq_one_letter_code
_entity_poly.pdbx_strand_id
1 'polypeptide(L)'
;MYDYNSLLGAIMDTAMAITSSLFEFNEVKSEITIKELIKMGFNVGRDILGTTVNTLFFATIGETMMISILFMKNNYTFESVINSKEFFQNLFSLAISNIGCLLIIPISIFIGTYMLKGDNKVINKVKVYCNKLEGENNN
;
A
#
# COMPACT_ATOMS: atom_id res chain seq x y z
N MET A 1 5.88 8.60 22.34
CA MET A 1 6.75 7.86 21.39
C MET A 1 5.93 7.74 20.13
N TYR A 2 6.38 8.30 19.03
CA TYR A 2 5.58 8.31 17.79
C TYR A 2 5.48 6.88 17.28
N ASP A 3 4.26 6.43 16.94
CA ASP A 3 4.02 5.08 16.43
C ASP A 3 4.43 4.96 14.95
N TYR A 4 5.72 5.21 14.69
CA TYR A 4 6.32 4.98 13.36
C TYR A 4 6.14 3.54 12.89
N ASN A 5 6.00 2.60 13.81
CA ASN A 5 5.79 1.19 13.50
C ASN A 5 4.43 0.96 12.82
N SER A 6 3.38 1.63 13.30
CA SER A 6 2.04 1.54 12.70
C SER A 6 2.00 2.16 11.30
N LEU A 7 2.67 3.32 11.14
CA LEU A 7 2.81 3.99 9.85
C LEU A 7 3.58 3.13 8.85
N LEU A 8 4.73 2.57 9.26
CA LEU A 8 5.54 1.69 8.41
C LEU A 8 4.78 0.43 8.02
N GLY A 9 4.02 -0.18 8.95
CA GLY A 9 3.18 -1.34 8.67
C GLY A 9 2.14 -1.03 7.58
N ALA A 10 1.38 0.05 7.73
CA ALA A 10 0.35 0.43 6.76
C ALA A 10 0.93 0.76 5.37
N ILE A 11 2.09 1.40 5.31
CA ILE A 11 2.80 1.69 4.06
C ILE A 11 3.27 0.40 3.39
N MET A 12 3.83 -0.53 4.16
CA MET A 12 4.35 -1.79 3.66
C MET A 12 3.22 -2.69 3.13
N ASP A 13 2.10 -2.80 3.85
CA ASP A 13 0.93 -3.56 3.43
C ASP A 13 0.33 -3.01 2.14
N THR A 14 0.20 -1.70 2.03
CA THR A 14 -0.30 -1.03 0.82
C THR A 14 0.63 -1.25 -0.38
N ALA A 15 1.93 -1.12 -0.19
CA ALA A 15 2.92 -1.33 -1.24
C ALA A 15 2.93 -2.80 -1.72
N MET A 16 2.88 -3.76 -0.81
CA MET A 16 2.82 -5.20 -1.12
C MET A 16 1.56 -5.56 -1.90
N ALA A 17 0.40 -5.08 -1.45
CA ALA A 17 -0.88 -5.37 -2.10
C ALA A 17 -0.94 -4.81 -3.53
N ILE A 18 -0.46 -3.58 -3.76
CA ILE A 18 -0.40 -2.99 -5.10
C ILE A 18 0.56 -3.77 -6.00
N THR A 19 1.75 -4.05 -5.50
CA THR A 19 2.78 -4.76 -6.28
C THR A 19 2.31 -6.16 -6.66
N SER A 20 1.75 -6.91 -5.70
CA SER A 20 1.19 -8.25 -5.94
C SER A 20 0.10 -8.23 -7.01
N SER A 21 -0.82 -7.28 -6.93
CA SER A 21 -1.89 -7.13 -7.93
C SER A 21 -1.35 -6.79 -9.32
N LEU A 22 -0.33 -5.95 -9.42
CA LEU A 22 0.30 -5.62 -10.71
C LEU A 22 0.99 -6.83 -11.34
N PHE A 23 1.66 -7.67 -10.54
CA PHE A 23 2.27 -8.91 -11.02
C PHE A 23 1.22 -9.89 -11.52
N GLU A 24 0.13 -10.10 -10.77
CA GLU A 24 -0.96 -10.98 -11.15
C GLU A 24 -1.64 -10.54 -12.45
N PHE A 25 -1.88 -9.25 -12.64
CA PHE A 25 -2.42 -8.72 -13.90
C PHE A 25 -1.48 -8.93 -15.09
N ASN A 26 -0.18 -8.77 -14.88
CA ASN A 26 0.80 -8.98 -15.94
C ASN A 26 0.92 -10.48 -16.35
N GLU A 27 0.70 -11.39 -15.41
CA GLU A 27 0.71 -12.84 -15.68
C GLU A 27 -0.50 -13.29 -16.49
N VAL A 28 -1.69 -12.75 -16.17
CA VAL A 28 -2.96 -13.09 -16.85
C VAL A 28 -3.01 -12.54 -18.27
N LYS A 29 -2.37 -11.41 -18.53
CA LYS A 29 -2.43 -10.74 -19.84
C LYS A 29 -1.03 -10.36 -20.31
N SER A 30 -0.41 -11.23 -21.05
CA SER A 30 0.99 -11.12 -21.53
C SER A 30 1.30 -9.89 -22.42
N GLU A 31 0.29 -9.19 -22.94
CA GLU A 31 0.44 -8.02 -23.85
C GLU A 31 -0.23 -6.76 -23.29
N ILE A 32 -0.11 -6.48 -21.98
CA ILE A 32 -0.67 -5.26 -21.41
C ILE A 32 0.18 -4.05 -21.76
N THR A 33 -0.49 -3.02 -22.28
CA THR A 33 0.12 -1.69 -22.49
C THR A 33 0.44 -1.04 -21.13
N ILE A 34 1.58 -0.36 -21.03
CA ILE A 34 2.01 0.34 -19.79
C ILE A 34 0.92 1.26 -19.25
N LYS A 35 0.18 1.92 -20.14
CA LYS A 35 -0.93 2.81 -19.75
C LYS A 35 -2.08 2.06 -19.07
N GLU A 36 -2.38 0.86 -19.55
CA GLU A 36 -3.41 -0.01 -18.94
C GLU A 36 -2.97 -0.53 -17.59
N LEU A 37 -1.70 -0.93 -17.46
CA LEU A 37 -1.13 -1.39 -16.20
C LEU A 37 -1.15 -0.29 -15.13
N ILE A 38 -0.76 0.93 -15.47
CA ILE A 38 -0.82 2.08 -14.57
C ILE A 38 -2.27 2.37 -14.17
N LYS A 39 -3.21 2.36 -15.12
CA LYS A 39 -4.63 2.59 -14.85
C LYS A 39 -5.22 1.54 -13.91
N MET A 40 -4.86 0.28 -14.11
CA MET A 40 -5.25 -0.82 -13.20
C MET A 40 -4.64 -0.66 -11.81
N GLY A 41 -3.36 -0.30 -11.73
CA GLY A 41 -2.68 -0.04 -10.47
C GLY A 41 -3.36 1.09 -9.67
N PHE A 42 -3.80 2.17 -10.34
CA PHE A 42 -4.55 3.25 -9.68
C PHE A 42 -5.92 2.79 -9.19
N ASN A 43 -6.64 1.96 -9.95
CA ASN A 43 -7.94 1.43 -9.51
C ASN A 43 -7.77 0.56 -8.26
N VAL A 44 -6.84 -0.39 -8.30
CA VAL A 44 -6.52 -1.25 -7.14
C VAL A 44 -6.03 -0.42 -5.95
N GLY A 45 -5.16 0.56 -6.19
CA GLY A 45 -4.68 1.47 -5.15
C GLY A 45 -5.81 2.25 -4.48
N ARG A 46 -6.80 2.69 -5.24
CA ARG A 46 -7.99 3.36 -4.72
C ARG A 46 -8.85 2.46 -3.83
N ASP A 47 -9.04 1.21 -4.23
CA ASP A 47 -9.80 0.23 -3.46
C ASP A 47 -9.09 -0.12 -2.15
N ILE A 48 -7.77 -0.31 -2.20
CA ILE A 48 -6.93 -0.56 -1.02
C ILE A 48 -6.95 0.65 -0.07
N LEU A 49 -6.87 1.87 -0.59
CA LEU A 49 -6.98 3.08 0.23
C LEU A 49 -8.28 3.11 1.03
N GLY A 50 -9.41 2.81 0.40
CA GLY A 50 -10.71 2.79 1.08
C GLY A 50 -10.73 1.86 2.28
N THR A 51 -10.19 0.66 2.13
CA THR A 51 -10.11 -0.33 3.22
C THR A 51 -9.07 0.04 4.27
N THR A 52 -7.89 0.47 3.89
CA THR A 52 -6.79 0.82 4.80
C THR A 52 -7.14 2.04 5.65
N VAL A 53 -7.68 3.10 5.05
CA VAL A 53 -8.10 4.30 5.78
C VAL A 53 -9.20 3.97 6.79
N ASN A 54 -10.16 3.14 6.40
CA ASN A 54 -11.23 2.71 7.30
C ASN A 54 -10.69 1.90 8.49
N THR A 55 -9.77 0.98 8.24
CA THR A 55 -9.13 0.18 9.29
C THR A 55 -8.30 1.04 10.25
N LEU A 56 -7.52 1.98 9.74
CA LEU A 56 -6.76 2.93 10.56
C LEU A 56 -7.68 3.81 11.41
N PHE A 57 -8.80 4.25 10.85
CA PHE A 57 -9.79 5.03 11.57
C PHE A 57 -10.39 4.26 12.75
N PHE A 58 -10.80 3.01 12.55
CA PHE A 58 -11.32 2.18 13.63
C PHE A 58 -10.24 1.83 14.67
N ALA A 59 -9.02 1.57 14.27
CA ALA A 59 -7.90 1.33 15.17
C ALA A 59 -7.68 2.55 16.09
N THR A 60 -7.69 3.75 15.54
CA THR A 60 -7.51 4.99 16.31
C THR A 60 -8.67 5.26 17.28
N ILE A 61 -9.90 4.94 16.87
CA ILE A 61 -11.07 5.01 17.78
C ILE A 61 -10.86 4.05 18.96
N GLY A 62 -10.43 2.80 18.70
CA GLY A 62 -10.18 1.81 19.74
C GLY A 62 -9.09 2.26 20.73
N GLU A 63 -8.02 2.84 20.22
CA GLU A 63 -6.91 3.38 21.02
C GLU A 63 -7.37 4.58 21.89
N THR A 64 -8.14 5.47 21.28
CA THR A 64 -8.72 6.62 22.00
C THR A 64 -9.71 6.19 23.09
N MET A 65 -10.52 5.17 22.85
CA MET A 65 -11.42 4.59 23.85
C MET A 65 -10.64 4.01 25.03
N MET A 66 -9.56 3.29 24.77
CA MET A 66 -8.72 2.72 25.81
C MET A 66 -8.11 3.79 26.72
N ILE A 67 -7.60 4.86 26.14
CA ILE A 67 -7.08 6.02 26.86
C ILE A 67 -8.20 6.69 27.67
N SER A 68 -9.38 6.87 27.09
CA SER A 68 -10.53 7.47 27.78
C SER A 68 -10.95 6.70 29.02
N ILE A 69 -10.96 5.37 28.95
CA ILE A 69 -11.28 4.50 30.11
C ILE A 69 -10.25 4.67 31.23
N LEU A 70 -8.95 4.76 30.88
CA LEU A 70 -7.89 4.99 31.87
C LEU A 70 -8.04 6.34 32.58
N PHE A 71 -8.41 7.38 31.86
CA PHE A 71 -8.65 8.72 32.44
C PHE A 71 -9.90 8.72 33.34
N MET A 72 -10.99 8.04 32.92
CA MET A 72 -12.19 7.93 33.74
C MET A 72 -11.92 7.18 35.06
N LYS A 73 -11.07 6.18 35.06
CA LYS A 73 -10.67 5.44 36.27
C LYS A 73 -9.93 6.32 37.28
N ASN A 74 -9.29 7.39 36.82
CA ASN A 74 -8.55 8.36 37.63
C ASN A 74 -9.36 9.63 37.96
N ASN A 75 -10.70 9.61 37.78
CA ASN A 75 -11.61 10.75 38.05
C ASN A 75 -11.32 12.02 37.23
N TYR A 76 -10.72 11.88 36.05
CA TYR A 76 -10.57 13.02 35.14
C TYR A 76 -11.88 13.31 34.41
N THR A 77 -12.19 14.59 34.22
CA THR A 77 -13.37 15.03 33.46
C THR A 77 -13.18 14.79 31.97
N PHE A 78 -14.26 14.52 31.24
CA PHE A 78 -14.25 14.28 29.78
C PHE A 78 -13.57 15.42 28.99
N GLU A 79 -13.72 16.66 29.46
CA GLU A 79 -13.01 17.83 28.89
C GLU A 79 -11.49 17.70 29.00
N SER A 80 -10.99 17.11 30.07
CA SER A 80 -9.55 16.88 30.27
C SER A 80 -9.00 15.82 29.31
N VAL A 81 -9.82 14.84 28.91
CA VAL A 81 -9.44 13.80 27.93
C VAL A 81 -9.29 14.40 26.55
N ILE A 82 -10.26 15.19 26.09
CA ILE A 82 -10.20 15.84 24.77
C ILE A 82 -9.06 16.85 24.69
N ASN A 83 -8.75 17.52 25.82
CA ASN A 83 -7.69 18.52 25.88
C ASN A 83 -6.32 17.89 26.22
N SER A 84 -6.25 16.55 26.27
CA SER A 84 -5.00 15.84 26.55
C SER A 84 -4.08 15.87 25.33
N LYS A 85 -2.80 16.03 25.59
CA LYS A 85 -1.75 15.97 24.57
C LYS A 85 -1.78 14.65 23.79
N GLU A 86 -2.15 13.56 24.44
CA GLU A 86 -2.21 12.22 23.87
C GLU A 86 -3.32 12.06 22.83
N PHE A 87 -4.48 12.67 23.09
CA PHE A 87 -5.58 12.68 22.11
C PHE A 87 -5.20 13.43 20.83
N PHE A 88 -4.62 14.61 20.95
CA PHE A 88 -4.12 15.39 19.83
C PHE A 88 -3.02 14.66 19.07
N GLN A 89 -2.12 14.00 19.76
CA GLN A 89 -1.02 13.23 19.17
C GLN A 89 -1.52 12.06 18.34
N ASN A 90 -2.54 11.33 18.82
CA ASN A 90 -3.16 10.22 18.07
C ASN A 90 -3.88 10.72 16.81
N LEU A 91 -4.61 11.83 16.92
CA LEU A 91 -5.29 12.43 15.76
C LEU A 91 -4.29 12.89 14.69
N PHE A 92 -3.18 13.46 15.10
CA PHE A 92 -2.11 13.91 14.21
C PHE A 92 -1.39 12.74 13.53
N SER A 93 -1.14 11.68 14.28
CA SER A 93 -0.53 10.44 13.79
C SER A 93 -1.41 9.79 12.72
N LEU A 94 -2.72 9.73 12.93
CA LEU A 94 -3.69 9.23 11.95
C LEU A 94 -3.67 10.05 10.65
N ALA A 95 -3.63 11.38 10.76
CA ALA A 95 -3.59 12.24 9.59
C ALA A 95 -2.31 12.02 8.76
N ILE A 96 -1.16 11.93 9.42
CA ILE A 96 0.13 11.67 8.76
C ILE A 96 0.15 10.29 8.12
N SER A 97 -0.39 9.26 8.78
CA SER A 97 -0.48 7.90 8.24
C SER A 97 -1.31 7.83 6.96
N ASN A 98 -2.44 8.53 6.93
CA ASN A 98 -3.29 8.61 5.73
C ASN A 98 -2.58 9.31 4.56
N ILE A 99 -1.86 10.39 4.82
CA ILE A 99 -1.05 11.09 3.81
C ILE A 99 0.06 10.17 3.30
N GLY A 100 0.73 9.44 4.19
CA GLY A 100 1.75 8.46 3.82
C GLY A 100 1.22 7.37 2.88
N CYS A 101 0.04 6.80 3.18
CA CYS A 101 -0.62 5.80 2.32
C CYS A 101 -1.00 6.38 0.95
N LEU A 102 -1.44 7.65 0.88
CA LEU A 102 -1.74 8.31 -0.38
C LEU A 102 -0.50 8.48 -1.27
N LEU A 103 0.65 8.81 -0.69
CA LEU A 103 1.89 9.01 -1.42
C LEU A 103 2.53 7.70 -1.89
N ILE A 104 2.38 6.61 -1.11
CA ILE A 104 3.01 5.33 -1.47
C ILE A 104 2.37 4.68 -2.70
N ILE A 105 1.08 4.95 -2.98
CA ILE A 105 0.38 4.37 -4.12
C ILE A 105 1.05 4.73 -5.45
N PRO A 106 1.22 6.01 -5.82
CA PRO A 106 1.87 6.36 -7.07
C PRO A 106 3.31 5.85 -7.14
N ILE A 107 4.03 5.85 -6.01
CA ILE A 107 5.40 5.36 -5.95
C ILE A 107 5.45 3.85 -6.23
N SER A 108 4.60 3.05 -5.59
CA SER A 108 4.53 1.60 -5.79
C SER A 108 4.12 1.23 -7.20
N ILE A 109 3.16 1.94 -7.79
CA ILE A 109 2.73 1.73 -9.18
C ILE A 109 3.89 2.00 -10.14
N PHE A 110 4.63 3.08 -9.91
CA PHE A 110 5.74 3.47 -10.78
C PHE A 110 6.87 2.44 -10.73
N ILE A 111 7.27 2.02 -9.53
CA ILE A 111 8.32 1.02 -9.32
C ILE A 111 7.87 -0.34 -9.86
N GLY A 112 6.65 -0.79 -9.55
CA GLY A 112 6.10 -2.06 -10.02
C GLY A 112 6.02 -2.13 -11.54
N THR A 113 5.54 -1.07 -12.18
CA THR A 113 5.47 -1.00 -13.67
C THR A 113 6.88 -0.99 -14.29
N TYR A 114 7.84 -0.32 -13.67
CA TYR A 114 9.22 -0.29 -14.16
C TYR A 114 9.90 -1.66 -14.05
N MET A 115 9.70 -2.36 -12.94
CA MET A 115 10.22 -3.72 -12.75
C MET A 115 9.61 -4.71 -13.75
N LEU A 116 8.29 -4.69 -13.93
CA LEU A 116 7.58 -5.56 -14.88
C LEU A 116 8.01 -5.32 -16.34
N LYS A 117 8.29 -4.07 -16.70
CA LYS A 117 8.80 -3.76 -18.04
C LYS A 117 10.24 -4.22 -18.25
N GLY A 118 11.05 -4.21 -17.20
CA GLY A 118 12.40 -4.78 -17.22
C GLY A 118 12.38 -6.29 -17.47
N ASP A 119 11.48 -6.99 -16.82
CA ASP A 119 11.31 -8.43 -16.90
C ASP A 119 10.77 -8.87 -18.27
N ASN A 120 9.79 -8.17 -18.84
CA ASN A 120 9.28 -8.45 -20.18
C ASN A 120 10.34 -8.32 -21.27
N LYS A 121 11.33 -7.45 -21.09
CA LYS A 121 12.46 -7.32 -22.01
C LYS A 121 13.43 -8.51 -21.92
N VAL A 122 13.57 -9.10 -20.73
CA VAL A 122 14.37 -10.30 -20.50
C VAL A 122 13.63 -11.54 -21.00
N ILE A 123 12.34 -11.67 -20.70
CA ILE A 123 11.49 -12.79 -21.16
C ILE A 123 11.39 -12.84 -22.69
N ASN A 124 11.20 -11.71 -23.35
CA ASN A 124 11.21 -11.66 -24.81
C ASN A 124 12.58 -12.00 -25.40
N LYS A 125 13.66 -11.62 -24.76
CA LYS A 125 15.01 -12.00 -25.17
C LYS A 125 15.22 -13.52 -25.06
N VAL A 126 14.78 -14.12 -23.96
CA VAL A 126 14.86 -15.57 -23.73
C VAL A 126 13.98 -16.34 -24.71
N LYS A 127 12.74 -15.88 -24.97
CA LYS A 127 11.85 -16.49 -25.99
C LYS A 127 12.47 -16.45 -27.40
N VAL A 128 13.08 -15.34 -27.77
CA VAL A 128 13.76 -15.23 -29.08
C VAL A 128 14.96 -16.18 -29.15
N TYR A 129 15.72 -16.36 -28.06
CA TYR A 129 16.80 -17.34 -28.01
C TYR A 129 16.31 -18.78 -28.07
N CYS A 130 15.24 -19.15 -27.37
CA CYS A 130 14.63 -20.47 -27.42
C CYS A 130 14.11 -20.82 -28.82
N ASN A 131 13.38 -19.92 -29.45
CA ASN A 131 12.91 -20.13 -30.83
C ASN A 131 14.05 -20.25 -31.85
N LYS A 132 15.18 -19.56 -31.59
CA LYS A 132 16.37 -19.69 -32.47
C LYS A 132 17.04 -21.05 -32.33
N LEU A 133 17.07 -21.60 -31.12
CA LEU A 133 17.64 -22.93 -30.86
C LEU A 133 16.72 -24.07 -31.39
N GLU A 134 15.40 -23.89 -31.35
CA GLU A 134 14.46 -24.84 -31.93
C GLU A 134 14.50 -24.84 -33.46
N GLY A 135 14.73 -23.69 -34.10
CA GLY A 135 14.88 -23.56 -35.55
C GLY A 135 16.18 -24.16 -36.08
N GLU A 136 17.24 -24.25 -35.23
CA GLU A 136 18.54 -24.82 -35.62
C GLU A 136 18.58 -26.36 -35.47
N ASN A 137 17.67 -26.92 -34.67
CA ASN A 137 17.56 -28.37 -34.46
C ASN A 137 16.63 -29.08 -35.47
N ASN A 138 15.93 -28.35 -36.34
CA ASN A 138 15.01 -28.86 -37.35
C ASN A 138 15.55 -28.79 -38.80
N ASN A 139 16.84 -28.47 -38.95
CA ASN A 139 17.58 -28.53 -40.21
C ASN A 139 18.72 -29.56 -40.12
#